data_f77eb743529a98dbc3fb8363a1bf5861
#
_entry.id   f77eb743529a98dbc3fb8363a1bf5861
#
_cell.length_a   1.000
_cell.length_b   1.000
_cell.length_c   1.000
_cell.angle_alpha   90.00
_cell.angle_beta   90.00
_cell.angle_gamma   90.00
#
_symmetry.space_group_name_H-M   'P 1'
#
loop_
_entity.id
_entity.type
_entity.pdbx_description
1 polymer ?
#
loop_
_entity_poly.entity_id
_entity_poly.type
_entity_poly.pdbx_seq_one_letter_code
_entity_poly.pdbx_strand_id
1 'polypeptide(L)'
;MNLELYDEWKDTNAVKLAIYFLDAVLSEFIEKTEGNYYLTGARNFAMRHRALGLGVLGYHSYLQKNMIPFESFEATQFNARAFRQIKEQSLQASQELANIYGEPEILKGYGMRNTTTMAIAPTTSSSAILGQTSPGIEPFASNYYKAGLAKGNFMRKNKYLAKLLQEKGIDNEETWRTIMLNHGSVQHLTELTDEEKAVFKTFREISPMEIISQAAQRQQYIDQAQSLNLQIPSTMPVKDVNYLYIEAWKKGVKTLYYQRSSSVSKELM
;
A
#
# COMPACT_ATOMS: atom_id res chain seq x y z
N MET A 1 5.12 2.98 6.94
CA MET A 1 5.54 1.73 7.62
C MET A 1 5.74 0.62 6.59
N ASN A 2 6.80 -0.18 6.69
CA ASN A 2 6.99 -1.34 5.81
C ASN A 2 6.31 -2.57 6.41
N LEU A 3 5.18 -3.00 5.85
CA LEU A 3 4.42 -4.15 6.33
C LEU A 3 5.12 -5.49 6.07
N GLU A 4 6.01 -5.57 5.06
CA GLU A 4 6.83 -6.78 4.86
C GLU A 4 7.65 -7.14 6.11
N LEU A 5 8.01 -6.12 6.89
CA LEU A 5 8.76 -6.23 8.15
C LEU A 5 7.86 -6.08 9.38
N TYR A 6 6.54 -6.32 9.24
CA TYR A 6 5.56 -6.11 10.29
C TYR A 6 5.95 -6.82 11.60
N ASP A 7 6.36 -8.07 11.52
CA ASP A 7 6.72 -8.86 12.69
C ASP A 7 7.98 -8.36 13.43
N GLU A 8 8.82 -7.56 12.75
CA GLU A 8 10.02 -6.96 13.35
C GLU A 8 9.71 -5.68 14.13
N TRP A 9 8.67 -4.94 13.76
CA TRP A 9 8.37 -3.64 14.34
C TRP A 9 7.04 -3.56 15.12
N LYS A 10 6.13 -4.51 14.97
CA LYS A 10 4.79 -4.48 15.57
C LYS A 10 4.77 -4.29 17.09
N ASP A 11 5.75 -4.85 17.79
CA ASP A 11 5.89 -4.78 19.24
C ASP A 11 6.91 -3.73 19.71
N THR A 12 7.22 -2.76 18.83
CA THR A 12 8.17 -1.68 19.09
C THR A 12 7.49 -0.30 19.07
N ASN A 13 8.27 0.74 19.35
CA ASN A 13 7.83 2.15 19.25
C ASN A 13 7.88 2.71 17.81
N ALA A 14 7.99 1.89 16.77
CA ALA A 14 8.22 2.35 15.40
C ALA A 14 7.13 3.30 14.87
N VAL A 15 5.86 3.00 15.11
CA VAL A 15 4.73 3.85 14.72
C VAL A 15 4.78 5.20 15.47
N LYS A 16 5.02 5.15 16.79
CA LYS A 16 5.18 6.35 17.61
C LYS A 16 6.29 7.26 17.09
N LEU A 17 7.47 6.70 16.84
CA LEU A 17 8.61 7.45 16.30
C LEU A 17 8.33 8.03 14.91
N ALA A 18 7.60 7.30 14.06
CA ALA A 18 7.18 7.81 12.75
C ALA A 18 6.25 9.03 12.87
N ILE A 19 5.29 9.01 13.79
CA ILE A 19 4.41 10.17 14.06
C ILE A 19 5.20 11.34 14.61
N TYR A 20 6.10 11.11 15.56
CA TYR A 20 6.98 12.14 16.11
C TYR A 20 7.85 12.79 15.03
N PHE A 21 8.45 11.96 14.17
CA PHE A 21 9.24 12.44 13.04
C PHE A 21 8.41 13.30 12.06
N LEU A 22 7.21 12.85 11.70
CA LEU A 22 6.33 13.60 10.80
C LEU A 22 5.89 14.94 11.42
N ASP A 23 5.58 14.98 12.72
CA ASP A 23 5.24 16.22 13.42
C ASP A 23 6.44 17.18 13.50
N ALA A 24 7.66 16.65 13.69
CA ALA A 24 8.89 17.43 13.67
C ALA A 24 9.16 18.04 12.27
N VAL A 25 9.01 17.25 11.20
CA VAL A 25 9.12 17.75 9.81
C VAL A 25 8.11 18.86 9.54
N LEU A 26 6.87 18.71 10.04
CA LEU A 26 5.85 19.73 9.89
C LEU A 26 6.20 21.01 10.68
N SER A 27 6.82 20.88 11.86
CA SER A 27 7.30 22.01 12.66
C SER A 27 8.42 22.76 11.93
N GLU A 28 9.36 22.04 11.34
CA GLU A 28 10.42 22.62 10.52
C GLU A 28 9.86 23.35 9.28
N PHE A 29 8.85 22.77 8.62
CA PHE A 29 8.15 23.45 7.52
C PHE A 29 7.52 24.77 7.97
N ILE A 30 6.82 24.77 9.10
CA ILE A 30 6.18 25.98 9.67
C ILE A 30 7.23 27.07 9.95
N GLU A 31 8.36 26.70 10.54
CA GLU A 31 9.46 27.62 10.83
C GLU A 31 10.09 28.18 9.55
N LYS A 32 10.52 27.31 8.64
CA LYS A 32 11.23 27.71 7.41
C LYS A 32 10.36 28.47 6.40
N THR A 33 9.05 28.41 6.52
CA THR A 33 8.11 29.12 5.63
C THR A 33 7.61 30.44 6.23
N GLU A 34 8.10 30.85 7.40
CA GLU A 34 7.77 32.11 8.00
C GLU A 34 8.18 33.29 7.10
N GLY A 35 7.27 34.24 6.90
CA GLY A 35 7.48 35.38 6.00
C GLY A 35 7.40 35.09 4.51
N ASN A 36 7.24 33.81 4.09
CA ASN A 36 7.10 33.48 2.69
C ASN A 36 5.65 33.68 2.22
N TYR A 37 5.43 34.75 1.44
CA TYR A 37 4.12 35.10 0.90
C TYR A 37 3.42 33.96 0.16
N TYR A 38 4.15 33.24 -0.70
CA TYR A 38 3.60 32.15 -1.52
C TYR A 38 3.17 30.91 -0.73
N LEU A 39 3.72 30.73 0.48
CA LEU A 39 3.44 29.58 1.34
C LEU A 39 2.53 29.91 2.54
N THR A 40 2.04 31.17 2.64
CA THR A 40 1.21 31.61 3.77
C THR A 40 -0.01 30.72 4.01
N GLY A 41 -0.74 30.34 2.96
CA GLY A 41 -1.90 29.45 3.09
C GLY A 41 -1.54 28.06 3.61
N ALA A 42 -0.50 27.45 3.04
CA ALA A 42 -0.01 26.12 3.45
C ALA A 42 0.52 26.17 4.91
N ARG A 43 1.28 27.21 5.26
CA ARG A 43 1.79 27.42 6.62
C ARG A 43 0.67 27.57 7.63
N ASN A 44 -0.33 28.40 7.36
CA ASN A 44 -1.48 28.61 8.23
C ASN A 44 -2.28 27.30 8.43
N PHE A 45 -2.48 26.53 7.37
CA PHE A 45 -3.11 25.22 7.49
C PHE A 45 -2.26 24.29 8.37
N ALA A 46 -0.95 24.20 8.12
CA ALA A 46 -0.03 23.38 8.90
C ALA A 46 -0.07 23.75 10.40
N MET A 47 -0.05 25.03 10.73
CA MET A 47 -0.13 25.50 12.12
C MET A 47 -1.46 25.14 12.80
N ARG A 48 -2.57 25.34 12.11
CA ARG A 48 -3.92 25.18 12.67
C ARG A 48 -4.34 23.72 12.80
N HIS A 49 -3.90 22.86 11.89
CA HIS A 49 -4.36 21.46 11.77
C HIS A 49 -3.33 20.45 12.20
N ARG A 50 -2.06 20.69 11.93
CA ARG A 50 -0.97 19.72 12.09
C ARG A 50 -1.33 18.33 11.53
N ALA A 51 -1.95 18.33 10.35
CA ALA A 51 -2.42 17.10 9.68
C ALA A 51 -1.24 16.25 9.22
N LEU A 52 -1.23 14.97 9.59
CA LEU A 52 -0.24 13.99 9.17
C LEU A 52 -0.88 12.88 8.34
N GLY A 53 -0.06 12.16 7.58
CA GLY A 53 -0.50 11.05 6.75
C GLY A 53 0.51 9.90 6.77
N LEU A 54 0.61 9.19 7.89
CA LEU A 54 1.42 7.97 7.95
C LEU A 54 0.77 6.88 7.08
N GLY A 55 1.52 6.37 6.13
CA GLY A 55 1.08 5.30 5.23
C GLY A 55 1.92 4.04 5.35
N VAL A 56 1.59 3.08 4.50
CA VAL A 56 2.24 1.76 4.47
C VAL A 56 2.76 1.43 3.07
N LEU A 57 3.70 0.50 3.01
CA LEU A 57 4.12 -0.22 1.81
C LEU A 57 4.35 -1.69 2.17
N GLY A 58 4.46 -2.57 1.18
CA GLY A 58 4.81 -3.96 1.43
C GLY A 58 3.65 -4.87 1.88
N TYR A 59 2.40 -4.46 1.67
CA TYR A 59 1.24 -5.27 2.08
C TYR A 59 1.25 -6.65 1.40
N HIS A 60 1.29 -6.69 0.07
CA HIS A 60 1.32 -7.97 -0.66
C HIS A 60 2.62 -8.76 -0.41
N SER A 61 3.74 -8.05 -0.22
CA SER A 61 5.00 -8.71 0.16
C SER A 61 4.91 -9.45 1.49
N TYR A 62 4.24 -8.89 2.48
CA TYR A 62 3.98 -9.58 3.75
C TYR A 62 3.16 -10.85 3.53
N LEU A 63 2.09 -10.76 2.75
CA LEU A 63 1.23 -11.91 2.45
C LEU A 63 2.02 -13.02 1.76
N GLN A 64 2.78 -12.70 0.72
CA GLN A 64 3.60 -13.68 0.00
C GLN A 64 4.73 -14.25 0.86
N LYS A 65 5.38 -13.45 1.71
CA LYS A 65 6.38 -13.90 2.69
C LYS A 65 5.83 -15.00 3.60
N ASN A 66 4.57 -14.90 3.97
CA ASN A 66 3.89 -15.82 4.87
C ASN A 66 3.01 -16.85 4.15
N MET A 67 3.14 -16.97 2.83
CA MET A 67 2.36 -17.89 1.99
C MET A 67 0.84 -17.72 2.16
N ILE A 68 0.37 -16.46 2.30
CA ILE A 68 -1.03 -16.09 2.47
C ILE A 68 -1.59 -15.60 1.12
N PRO A 69 -2.59 -16.24 0.53
CA PRO A 69 -3.27 -15.73 -0.65
C PRO A 69 -3.95 -14.39 -0.36
N PHE A 70 -3.86 -13.44 -1.31
CA PHE A 70 -4.44 -12.11 -1.14
C PHE A 70 -5.96 -12.15 -0.88
N GLU A 71 -6.66 -13.09 -1.53
CA GLU A 71 -8.11 -13.26 -1.45
C GLU A 71 -8.55 -14.20 -0.31
N SER A 72 -7.68 -14.43 0.69
CA SER A 72 -7.96 -15.32 1.81
C SER A 72 -8.55 -14.59 3.03
N PHE A 73 -9.13 -15.38 3.93
CA PHE A 73 -9.57 -14.88 5.22
C PHE A 73 -8.39 -14.40 6.09
N GLU A 74 -7.25 -15.08 6.02
CA GLU A 74 -6.03 -14.70 6.72
C GLU A 74 -5.52 -13.33 6.27
N ALA A 75 -5.58 -13.02 4.97
CA ALA A 75 -5.24 -11.69 4.45
C ALA A 75 -6.17 -10.63 5.01
N THR A 76 -7.48 -10.91 5.06
CA THR A 76 -8.50 -10.03 5.66
C THR A 76 -8.25 -9.81 7.15
N GLN A 77 -7.89 -10.84 7.90
CA GLN A 77 -7.52 -10.73 9.32
C GLN A 77 -6.25 -9.89 9.52
N PHE A 78 -5.23 -10.12 8.70
CA PHE A 78 -4.00 -9.33 8.76
C PHE A 78 -4.27 -7.86 8.44
N ASN A 79 -5.07 -7.58 7.41
CA ASN A 79 -5.50 -6.23 7.03
C ASN A 79 -6.12 -5.49 8.23
N ALA A 80 -7.13 -6.08 8.87
CA ALA A 80 -7.80 -5.47 10.02
C ALA A 80 -6.83 -5.25 11.20
N ARG A 81 -6.02 -6.26 11.53
CA ARG A 81 -5.09 -6.21 12.66
C ARG A 81 -4.02 -5.15 12.49
N ALA A 82 -3.34 -5.13 11.35
CA ALA A 82 -2.21 -4.23 11.10
C ALA A 82 -2.67 -2.77 11.07
N PHE A 83 -3.75 -2.46 10.36
CA PHE A 83 -4.24 -1.08 10.26
C PHE A 83 -4.85 -0.56 11.55
N ARG A 84 -5.54 -1.41 12.32
CA ARG A 84 -6.02 -1.05 13.66
C ARG A 84 -4.85 -0.71 14.57
N GLN A 85 -3.83 -1.55 14.63
CA GLN A 85 -2.66 -1.33 15.49
C GLN A 85 -1.94 -0.02 15.13
N ILE A 86 -1.68 0.23 13.83
CA ILE A 86 -1.04 1.49 13.39
C ILE A 86 -1.91 2.69 13.81
N LYS A 87 -3.22 2.60 13.64
CA LYS A 87 -4.15 3.65 14.03
C LYS A 87 -4.10 3.94 15.52
N GLU A 88 -4.24 2.92 16.36
CA GLU A 88 -4.23 3.06 17.81
C GLU A 88 -2.91 3.67 18.31
N GLN A 89 -1.76 3.16 17.84
CA GLN A 89 -0.45 3.70 18.20
C GLN A 89 -0.22 5.11 17.68
N SER A 90 -0.74 5.46 16.50
CA SER A 90 -0.63 6.81 15.95
C SER A 90 -1.46 7.84 16.72
N LEU A 91 -2.64 7.45 17.19
CA LEU A 91 -3.46 8.29 18.05
C LEU A 91 -2.80 8.52 19.41
N GLN A 92 -2.28 7.46 20.04
CA GLN A 92 -1.54 7.57 21.29
C GLN A 92 -0.34 8.50 21.16
N ALA A 93 0.43 8.37 20.06
CA ALA A 93 1.57 9.25 19.79
C ALA A 93 1.13 10.71 19.64
N SER A 94 0.01 10.98 18.96
CA SER A 94 -0.54 12.34 18.81
C SER A 94 -1.02 12.93 20.16
N GLN A 95 -1.59 12.10 21.04
CA GLN A 95 -1.96 12.53 22.41
C GLN A 95 -0.72 12.88 23.25
N GLU A 96 0.32 12.06 23.20
CA GLU A 96 1.57 12.33 23.89
C GLU A 96 2.21 13.64 23.38
N LEU A 97 2.21 13.87 22.05
CA LEU A 97 2.70 15.12 21.47
C LEU A 97 1.87 16.33 21.89
N ALA A 98 0.54 16.18 22.05
CA ALA A 98 -0.32 17.24 22.59
C ALA A 98 0.04 17.60 24.03
N ASN A 99 0.37 16.63 24.86
CA ASN A 99 0.81 16.85 26.24
C ASN A 99 2.18 17.56 26.31
N ILE A 100 3.08 17.29 25.36
CA ILE A 100 4.44 17.87 25.34
C ILE A 100 4.45 19.28 24.71
N TYR A 101 3.78 19.46 23.58
CA TYR A 101 3.87 20.66 22.73
C TYR A 101 2.56 21.44 22.61
N GLY A 102 1.49 20.97 23.29
CA GLY A 102 0.17 21.59 23.22
C GLY A 102 -0.64 21.20 21.99
N GLU A 103 -1.92 21.50 22.03
CA GLU A 103 -2.89 21.30 20.97
C GLU A 103 -2.86 22.44 19.96
N PRO A 104 -3.01 22.19 18.64
CA PRO A 104 -3.21 23.27 17.68
C PRO A 104 -4.60 23.90 17.84
N GLU A 105 -4.79 25.06 17.22
CA GLU A 105 -5.99 25.91 17.39
C GLU A 105 -7.31 25.12 17.28
N ILE A 106 -7.46 24.31 16.24
CA ILE A 106 -8.73 23.63 15.98
C ILE A 106 -8.96 22.36 16.82
N LEU A 107 -7.94 21.92 17.56
CA LEU A 107 -8.00 20.73 18.43
C LEU A 107 -7.99 21.08 19.91
N LYS A 108 -8.18 22.36 20.27
CA LYS A 108 -8.21 22.77 21.67
C LYS A 108 -9.30 22.05 22.46
N GLY A 109 -8.90 21.32 23.50
CA GLY A 109 -9.77 20.53 24.36
C GLY A 109 -10.02 19.09 23.87
N TYR A 110 -9.41 18.68 22.75
CA TYR A 110 -9.55 17.31 22.23
C TYR A 110 -8.43 16.36 22.69
N GLY A 111 -7.38 16.87 23.31
CA GLY A 111 -6.23 16.05 23.75
C GLY A 111 -5.36 15.55 22.60
N MET A 112 -5.42 16.16 21.42
CA MET A 112 -4.76 15.70 20.20
C MET A 112 -3.85 16.77 19.60
N ARG A 113 -2.69 16.37 19.08
CA ARG A 113 -1.77 17.25 18.35
C ARG A 113 -2.06 17.32 16.87
N ASN A 114 -2.59 16.26 16.27
CA ASN A 114 -2.74 16.12 14.84
C ASN A 114 -4.20 15.81 14.48
N THR A 115 -4.78 16.54 13.52
CA THR A 115 -6.16 16.34 13.07
C THR A 115 -6.34 15.03 12.33
N THR A 116 -5.31 14.58 11.63
CA THR A 116 -5.25 13.27 10.98
C THR A 116 -3.89 12.65 11.22
N THR A 117 -3.82 11.32 11.24
CA THR A 117 -2.57 10.59 11.45
C THR A 117 -2.25 9.62 10.32
N MET A 118 -3.26 9.14 9.56
CA MET A 118 -3.07 8.12 8.53
C MET A 118 -3.62 8.52 7.16
N ALA A 119 -2.83 8.21 6.12
CA ALA A 119 -3.18 8.28 4.70
C ALA A 119 -2.44 7.19 3.92
N ILE A 120 -3.01 6.70 2.83
CA ILE A 120 -2.35 5.70 1.97
C ILE A 120 -1.92 6.33 0.66
N ALA A 121 -0.60 6.39 0.45
CA ALA A 121 0.04 6.84 -0.79
C ALA A 121 0.41 5.65 -1.69
N PRO A 122 0.63 5.86 -3.00
CA PRO A 122 0.99 4.78 -3.94
C PRO A 122 2.34 4.12 -3.65
N THR A 123 3.34 4.85 -3.16
CA THR A 123 4.70 4.44 -2.75
C THR A 123 5.52 3.67 -3.81
N THR A 124 5.22 3.80 -5.10
CA THR A 124 5.88 3.02 -6.17
C THR A 124 7.42 3.17 -6.16
N SER A 125 7.92 4.39 -6.02
CA SER A 125 9.38 4.64 -5.97
C SER A 125 9.99 4.24 -4.63
N SER A 126 9.30 4.54 -3.52
CA SER A 126 9.79 4.21 -2.17
C SER A 126 9.90 2.71 -1.96
N SER A 127 8.94 1.92 -2.44
CA SER A 127 8.96 0.47 -2.32
C SER A 127 10.12 -0.17 -3.10
N ALA A 128 10.50 0.41 -4.25
CA ALA A 128 11.65 -0.06 -5.01
C ALA A 128 12.98 0.18 -4.26
N ILE A 129 13.09 1.31 -3.54
CA ILE A 129 14.27 1.68 -2.75
C ILE A 129 14.34 0.87 -1.45
N LEU A 130 13.21 0.69 -0.79
CA LEU A 130 13.10 0.05 0.53
C LEU A 130 12.97 -1.48 0.46
N GLY A 131 13.81 -2.12 -0.33
CA GLY A 131 13.92 -3.59 -0.37
C GLY A 131 13.07 -4.26 -1.46
N GLN A 132 12.62 -3.51 -2.47
CA GLN A 132 11.84 -4.03 -3.60
C GLN A 132 10.55 -4.75 -3.14
N THR A 133 9.93 -4.17 -2.16
CA THR A 133 8.65 -4.62 -1.62
C THR A 133 7.48 -4.19 -2.50
N SER A 134 6.29 -4.72 -2.26
CA SER A 134 5.09 -4.31 -3.00
C SER A 134 4.72 -2.85 -2.68
N PRO A 135 4.20 -2.08 -3.67
CA PRO A 135 3.85 -0.69 -3.46
C PRO A 135 2.58 -0.54 -2.62
N GLY A 136 2.66 0.23 -1.55
CA GLY A 136 1.52 0.54 -0.68
C GLY A 136 0.76 -0.69 -0.22
N ILE A 137 -0.50 -0.70 -0.59
CA ILE A 137 -1.47 -1.78 -0.33
C ILE A 137 -1.74 -2.64 -1.58
N GLU A 138 -1.08 -2.33 -2.71
CA GLU A 138 -1.35 -2.96 -3.99
C GLU A 138 -0.69 -4.34 -4.12
N PRO A 139 -1.35 -5.28 -4.81
CA PRO A 139 -0.69 -6.48 -5.29
C PRO A 139 0.43 -6.17 -6.28
N PHE A 140 1.41 -7.07 -6.39
CA PHE A 140 2.38 -7.00 -7.48
C PHE A 140 1.69 -7.11 -8.84
N ALA A 141 2.06 -6.23 -9.77
CA ALA A 141 1.55 -6.27 -11.13
C ALA A 141 2.08 -7.47 -11.93
N SER A 142 3.24 -8.00 -11.55
CA SER A 142 3.92 -9.12 -12.20
C SER A 142 4.94 -9.75 -11.23
N ASN A 143 5.13 -11.05 -11.31
CA ASN A 143 6.17 -11.76 -10.54
C ASN A 143 7.57 -11.68 -11.21
N TYR A 144 7.64 -11.29 -12.49
CA TYR A 144 8.89 -11.08 -13.22
C TYR A 144 8.74 -9.93 -14.20
N TYR A 145 9.49 -8.85 -13.99
CA TYR A 145 9.33 -7.63 -14.76
C TYR A 145 10.65 -6.87 -14.96
N LYS A 146 10.67 -6.04 -16.00
CA LYS A 146 11.78 -5.14 -16.31
C LYS A 146 11.62 -3.84 -15.52
N ALA A 147 12.56 -3.59 -14.61
CA ALA A 147 12.63 -2.32 -13.88
C ALA A 147 13.61 -1.38 -14.58
N GLY A 148 13.13 -0.21 -15.00
CA GLY A 148 13.95 0.89 -15.52
C GLY A 148 14.53 1.68 -14.34
N LEU A 149 15.84 1.75 -14.23
CA LEU A 149 16.56 2.59 -13.29
C LEU A 149 17.43 3.58 -14.06
N ALA A 150 17.90 4.64 -13.41
CA ALA A 150 18.82 5.63 -14.02
C ALA A 150 20.09 5.01 -14.63
N LYS A 151 20.53 3.84 -14.12
CA LYS A 151 21.70 3.10 -14.61
C LYS A 151 21.39 2.00 -15.63
N GLY A 152 20.13 1.86 -16.10
CA GLY A 152 19.73 0.86 -17.09
C GLY A 152 18.49 0.06 -16.68
N ASN A 153 18.20 -0.93 -17.50
CA ASN A 153 17.06 -1.83 -17.29
C ASN A 153 17.53 -3.13 -16.64
N PHE A 154 16.89 -3.51 -15.56
CA PHE A 154 17.20 -4.74 -14.83
C PHE A 154 15.95 -5.62 -14.74
N MET A 155 16.11 -6.93 -14.93
CA MET A 155 15.03 -7.87 -14.68
C MET A 155 14.90 -8.10 -13.17
N ARG A 156 13.67 -8.03 -12.68
CA ARG A 156 13.33 -8.21 -11.28
C ARG A 156 12.48 -9.46 -11.11
N LYS A 157 12.96 -10.38 -10.29
CA LYS A 157 12.25 -11.58 -9.85
C LYS A 157 11.54 -11.29 -8.53
N ASN A 158 10.31 -11.78 -8.36
CA ASN A 158 9.67 -11.81 -7.05
C ASN A 158 10.49 -12.73 -6.14
N LYS A 159 11.03 -12.19 -5.05
CA LYS A 159 11.97 -12.90 -4.17
C LYS A 159 11.33 -14.09 -3.44
N TYR A 160 10.05 -14.01 -3.11
CA TYR A 160 9.32 -15.08 -2.43
C TYR A 160 8.99 -16.21 -3.39
N LEU A 161 8.59 -15.87 -4.62
CA LEU A 161 8.43 -16.86 -5.68
C LEU A 161 9.76 -17.53 -6.02
N ALA A 162 10.85 -16.76 -6.14
CA ALA A 162 12.16 -17.33 -6.43
C ALA A 162 12.58 -18.35 -5.38
N LYS A 163 12.34 -18.05 -4.08
CA LYS A 163 12.59 -18.99 -3.00
C LYS A 163 11.77 -20.28 -3.16
N LEU A 164 10.47 -20.18 -3.44
CA LEU A 164 9.60 -21.34 -3.66
C LEU A 164 10.05 -22.17 -4.87
N LEU A 165 10.37 -21.51 -5.99
CA LEU A 165 10.86 -22.21 -7.20
C LEU A 165 12.20 -22.92 -6.95
N GLN A 166 13.08 -22.32 -6.14
CA GLN A 166 14.33 -22.93 -5.71
C GLN A 166 14.08 -24.19 -4.86
N GLU A 167 13.18 -24.11 -3.88
CA GLU A 167 12.79 -25.25 -3.03
C GLU A 167 12.21 -26.41 -3.85
N LYS A 168 11.53 -26.09 -4.96
CA LYS A 168 10.97 -27.07 -5.90
C LYS A 168 11.96 -27.54 -6.99
N GLY A 169 13.17 -26.95 -7.03
CA GLY A 169 14.20 -27.32 -8.02
C GLY A 169 13.93 -26.81 -9.44
N ILE A 170 13.04 -25.81 -9.60
CA ILE A 170 12.65 -25.24 -10.90
C ILE A 170 12.99 -23.74 -11.05
N ASP A 171 13.84 -23.17 -10.19
CA ASP A 171 14.36 -21.79 -10.35
C ASP A 171 15.42 -21.75 -11.45
N ASN A 172 14.99 -21.73 -12.70
CA ASN A 172 15.84 -21.70 -13.89
C ASN A 172 15.33 -20.65 -14.91
N GLU A 173 16.17 -20.36 -15.92
CA GLU A 173 15.86 -19.32 -16.92
C GLU A 173 14.59 -19.64 -17.72
N GLU A 174 14.34 -20.91 -18.03
CA GLU A 174 13.16 -21.32 -18.79
C GLU A 174 11.89 -21.07 -18.02
N THR A 175 11.83 -21.42 -16.72
CA THR A 175 10.69 -21.12 -15.85
C THR A 175 10.40 -19.63 -15.81
N TRP A 176 11.43 -18.78 -15.61
CA TRP A 176 11.23 -17.33 -15.60
C TRP A 176 10.84 -16.77 -16.95
N ARG A 177 11.32 -17.38 -18.03
CA ARG A 177 10.91 -17.00 -19.39
C ARG A 177 9.41 -17.29 -19.61
N THR A 178 8.92 -18.45 -19.20
CA THR A 178 7.49 -18.76 -19.30
C THR A 178 6.63 -17.83 -18.43
N ILE A 179 7.06 -17.49 -17.22
CA ILE A 179 6.40 -16.51 -16.36
C ILE A 179 6.33 -15.14 -17.06
N MET A 180 7.41 -14.69 -17.70
CA MET A 180 7.43 -13.43 -18.45
C MET A 180 6.45 -13.45 -19.62
N LEU A 181 6.43 -14.52 -20.42
CA LEU A 181 5.51 -14.70 -21.55
C LEU A 181 4.03 -14.74 -21.11
N ASN A 182 3.77 -15.18 -19.89
CA ASN A 182 2.45 -15.17 -19.27
C ASN A 182 2.21 -13.90 -18.40
N HIS A 183 2.82 -12.76 -18.79
CA HIS A 183 2.63 -11.46 -18.13
C HIS A 183 2.93 -11.44 -16.62
N GLY A 184 3.84 -12.30 -16.18
CA GLY A 184 4.22 -12.44 -14.78
C GLY A 184 3.33 -13.39 -13.96
N SER A 185 2.36 -14.04 -14.57
CA SER A 185 1.50 -15.04 -13.97
C SER A 185 2.24 -16.37 -13.75
N VAL A 186 1.87 -17.09 -12.70
CA VAL A 186 2.35 -18.44 -12.38
C VAL A 186 1.29 -19.52 -12.62
N GLN A 187 0.10 -19.15 -13.09
CA GLN A 187 -1.05 -20.05 -13.17
C GLN A 187 -0.83 -21.25 -14.12
N HIS A 188 0.07 -21.09 -15.10
CA HIS A 188 0.44 -22.14 -16.07
C HIS A 188 1.44 -23.17 -15.51
N LEU A 189 2.11 -22.89 -14.39
CA LEU A 189 3.11 -23.79 -13.82
C LEU A 189 2.43 -25.01 -13.16
N THR A 190 2.67 -26.20 -13.69
CA THR A 190 2.08 -27.45 -13.19
C THR A 190 2.72 -27.94 -11.89
N GLU A 191 3.93 -27.48 -11.59
CA GLU A 191 4.71 -27.83 -10.41
C GLU A 191 4.25 -27.12 -9.14
N LEU A 192 3.44 -26.06 -9.29
CA LEU A 192 2.85 -25.33 -8.17
C LEU A 192 1.45 -25.86 -7.83
N THR A 193 1.16 -25.99 -6.55
CA THR A 193 -0.20 -26.31 -6.07
C THR A 193 -1.14 -25.12 -6.30
N ASP A 194 -2.45 -25.35 -6.21
CA ASP A 194 -3.44 -24.30 -6.38
C ASP A 194 -3.32 -23.24 -5.27
N GLU A 195 -2.97 -23.64 -4.04
CA GLU A 195 -2.70 -22.73 -2.93
C GLU A 195 -1.48 -21.84 -3.21
N GLU A 196 -0.37 -22.43 -3.70
CA GLU A 196 0.82 -21.68 -4.06
C GLU A 196 0.54 -20.70 -5.21
N LYS A 197 -0.21 -21.11 -6.22
CA LYS A 197 -0.66 -20.24 -7.31
C LYS A 197 -1.51 -19.08 -6.82
N ALA A 198 -2.39 -19.34 -5.86
CA ALA A 198 -3.22 -18.30 -5.25
C ALA A 198 -2.40 -17.23 -4.52
N VAL A 199 -1.30 -17.62 -3.84
CA VAL A 199 -0.36 -16.69 -3.17
C VAL A 199 0.31 -15.74 -4.17
N PHE A 200 0.71 -16.25 -5.34
CA PHE A 200 1.47 -15.49 -6.33
C PHE A 200 0.62 -14.92 -7.47
N LYS A 201 -0.70 -14.81 -7.28
CA LYS A 201 -1.57 -14.07 -8.20
C LYS A 201 -1.05 -12.65 -8.39
N THR A 202 -1.04 -12.21 -9.63
CA THR A 202 -0.74 -10.81 -9.98
C THR A 202 -1.96 -9.92 -9.75
N PHE A 203 -1.77 -8.61 -9.76
CA PHE A 203 -2.86 -7.66 -9.57
C PHE A 203 -4.03 -7.87 -10.57
N ARG A 204 -3.73 -8.34 -11.79
CA ARG A 204 -4.75 -8.63 -12.81
C ARG A 204 -5.60 -9.86 -12.52
N GLU A 205 -5.06 -10.77 -11.72
CA GLU A 205 -5.69 -12.06 -11.39
C GLU A 205 -6.50 -12.00 -10.09
N ILE A 206 -6.27 -10.95 -9.30
CA ILE A 206 -7.01 -10.68 -8.07
C ILE A 206 -8.30 -9.93 -8.40
N SER A 207 -9.41 -10.36 -7.79
CA SER A 207 -10.72 -9.73 -7.97
C SER A 207 -10.69 -8.25 -7.59
N PRO A 208 -11.11 -7.31 -8.47
CA PRO A 208 -11.27 -5.91 -8.11
C PRO A 208 -12.22 -5.70 -6.90
N MET A 209 -13.21 -6.57 -6.73
CA MET A 209 -14.13 -6.51 -5.59
C MET A 209 -13.42 -6.86 -4.28
N GLU A 210 -12.46 -7.78 -4.30
CA GLU A 210 -11.66 -8.08 -3.12
C GLU A 210 -10.75 -6.91 -2.73
N ILE A 211 -10.13 -6.25 -3.72
CA ILE A 211 -9.37 -5.02 -3.51
C ILE A 211 -10.24 -3.95 -2.81
N ILE A 212 -11.47 -3.76 -3.29
CA ILE A 212 -12.43 -2.81 -2.70
C ILE A 212 -12.84 -3.25 -1.29
N SER A 213 -13.10 -4.54 -1.07
CA SER A 213 -13.53 -5.06 0.23
C SER A 213 -12.47 -4.89 1.31
N GLN A 214 -11.21 -5.19 1.00
CA GLN A 214 -10.11 -4.96 1.93
C GLN A 214 -9.84 -3.47 2.14
N ALA A 215 -9.98 -2.63 1.10
CA ALA A 215 -9.87 -1.18 1.24
C ALA A 215 -10.97 -0.61 2.15
N ALA A 216 -12.20 -1.06 2.00
CA ALA A 216 -13.32 -0.68 2.85
C ALA A 216 -13.09 -1.08 4.31
N GLN A 217 -12.59 -2.31 4.54
CA GLN A 217 -12.28 -2.78 5.88
C GLN A 217 -11.24 -1.91 6.60
N ARG A 218 -10.17 -1.52 5.91
CA ARG A 218 -9.13 -0.67 6.52
C ARG A 218 -9.48 0.81 6.55
N GLN A 219 -10.47 1.27 5.75
CA GLN A 219 -10.85 2.69 5.70
C GLN A 219 -11.30 3.23 7.06
N GLN A 220 -11.89 2.41 7.91
CA GLN A 220 -12.27 2.81 9.26
C GLN A 220 -11.08 3.24 10.14
N TYR A 221 -9.87 2.80 9.81
CA TYR A 221 -8.64 3.14 10.52
C TYR A 221 -7.85 4.26 9.84
N ILE A 222 -8.25 4.71 8.66
CA ILE A 222 -7.54 5.70 7.86
C ILE A 222 -8.33 7.01 7.83
N ASP A 223 -7.73 8.07 8.40
CA ASP A 223 -8.39 9.38 8.50
C ASP A 223 -8.64 10.01 7.14
N GLN A 224 -7.61 9.95 6.29
CA GLN A 224 -7.65 10.53 4.96
C GLN A 224 -8.11 9.50 3.93
N ALA A 225 -7.76 9.69 2.68
CA ALA A 225 -8.09 8.77 1.60
C ALA A 225 -7.03 7.69 1.42
N GLN A 226 -7.37 6.69 0.61
CA GLN A 226 -6.47 5.66 0.09
C GLN A 226 -6.27 5.91 -1.41
N SER A 227 -5.01 5.93 -1.88
CA SER A 227 -4.71 5.90 -3.31
C SER A 227 -4.96 4.48 -3.84
N LEU A 228 -6.23 4.13 -3.99
CA LEU A 228 -6.68 2.79 -4.35
C LEU A 228 -6.80 2.67 -5.86
N ASN A 229 -5.86 1.95 -6.48
CA ASN A 229 -5.92 1.60 -7.89
C ASN A 229 -6.77 0.34 -8.11
N LEU A 230 -7.46 0.29 -9.24
CA LEU A 230 -8.15 -0.92 -9.71
C LEU A 230 -7.52 -1.38 -11.02
N GLN A 231 -7.23 -2.66 -11.12
CA GLN A 231 -6.83 -3.30 -12.37
C GLN A 231 -8.07 -3.96 -12.99
N ILE A 232 -8.46 -3.48 -14.15
CA ILE A 232 -9.71 -3.88 -14.80
C ILE A 232 -9.38 -4.43 -16.19
N PRO A 233 -9.90 -5.61 -16.57
CA PRO A 233 -9.78 -6.11 -17.94
C PRO A 233 -10.32 -5.10 -18.95
N SER A 234 -9.64 -4.90 -20.09
CA SER A 234 -10.08 -3.99 -21.14
C SER A 234 -11.44 -4.38 -21.74
N THR A 235 -11.82 -5.65 -21.58
CA THR A 235 -13.10 -6.22 -22.05
C THR A 235 -14.23 -6.09 -21.02
N MET A 236 -13.98 -5.56 -19.83
CA MET A 236 -15.01 -5.42 -18.81
C MET A 236 -16.12 -4.48 -19.28
N PRO A 237 -17.41 -4.91 -19.25
CA PRO A 237 -18.54 -4.05 -19.61
C PRO A 237 -18.63 -2.82 -18.73
N VAL A 238 -18.99 -1.67 -19.30
CA VAL A 238 -19.11 -0.39 -18.58
C VAL A 238 -20.05 -0.49 -17.36
N LYS A 239 -21.10 -1.29 -17.45
CA LYS A 239 -22.02 -1.55 -16.32
C LYS A 239 -21.31 -2.19 -15.12
N ASP A 240 -20.35 -3.09 -15.39
CA ASP A 240 -19.63 -3.80 -14.32
C ASP A 240 -18.56 -2.89 -13.71
N VAL A 241 -17.92 -2.04 -14.52
CA VAL A 241 -17.06 -0.96 -14.02
C VAL A 241 -17.86 -0.04 -13.11
N ASN A 242 -19.03 0.44 -13.56
CA ASN A 242 -19.89 1.29 -12.74
C ASN A 242 -20.32 0.60 -11.43
N TYR A 243 -20.61 -0.70 -11.49
CA TYR A 243 -20.94 -1.49 -10.32
C TYR A 243 -19.79 -1.48 -9.27
N LEU A 244 -18.54 -1.62 -9.69
CA LEU A 244 -17.38 -1.55 -8.78
C LEU A 244 -17.29 -0.20 -8.06
N TYR A 245 -17.52 0.91 -8.77
CA TYR A 245 -17.52 2.26 -8.17
C TYR A 245 -18.65 2.45 -7.17
N ILE A 246 -19.86 1.99 -7.50
CA ILE A 246 -21.02 2.06 -6.61
C ILE A 246 -20.78 1.21 -5.35
N GLU A 247 -20.22 0.01 -5.50
CA GLU A 247 -19.92 -0.86 -4.36
C GLU A 247 -18.80 -0.29 -3.48
N ALA A 248 -17.77 0.31 -4.07
CA ALA A 248 -16.74 1.00 -3.30
C ALA A 248 -17.34 2.13 -2.43
N TRP A 249 -18.23 2.94 -3.03
CA TRP A 249 -18.94 3.99 -2.31
C TRP A 249 -19.85 3.44 -1.21
N LYS A 250 -20.68 2.44 -1.51
CA LYS A 250 -21.58 1.78 -0.51
C LYS A 250 -20.80 1.21 0.67
N LYS A 251 -19.60 0.67 0.42
CA LYS A 251 -18.73 0.10 1.46
C LYS A 251 -17.95 1.17 2.24
N GLY A 252 -18.12 2.46 1.93
CA GLY A 252 -17.48 3.57 2.63
C GLY A 252 -16.03 3.85 2.23
N VAL A 253 -15.57 3.36 1.09
CA VAL A 253 -14.27 3.77 0.52
C VAL A 253 -14.36 5.24 0.09
N LYS A 254 -13.48 6.09 0.62
CA LYS A 254 -13.55 7.55 0.39
C LYS A 254 -13.19 7.95 -1.04
N THR A 255 -12.20 7.30 -1.65
CA THR A 255 -11.75 7.59 -3.02
C THR A 255 -11.25 6.35 -3.71
N LEU A 256 -11.42 6.29 -5.03
CA LEU A 256 -10.64 5.48 -5.95
C LEU A 256 -9.63 6.39 -6.66
N TYR A 257 -8.50 5.83 -7.11
CA TYR A 257 -7.43 6.61 -7.73
C TYR A 257 -7.37 6.34 -9.22
N TYR A 258 -6.50 5.44 -9.70
CA TYR A 258 -6.46 5.07 -11.10
C TYR A 258 -7.23 3.78 -11.38
N GLN A 259 -7.95 3.81 -12.51
CA GLN A 259 -8.40 2.60 -13.17
C GLN A 259 -7.37 2.26 -14.24
N ARG A 260 -6.70 1.13 -14.09
CA ARG A 260 -5.70 0.64 -15.05
C ARG A 260 -6.31 -0.49 -15.86
N SER A 261 -6.17 -0.43 -17.19
CA SER A 261 -6.50 -1.52 -18.09
C SER A 261 -5.34 -1.74 -19.06
N SER A 262 -5.13 -2.97 -19.51
CA SER A 262 -4.26 -3.25 -20.63
C SER A 262 -5.02 -3.01 -21.93
N SER A 263 -4.38 -2.39 -22.92
CA SER A 263 -4.96 -2.32 -24.26
C SER A 263 -4.92 -3.69 -24.93
N VAL A 264 -5.94 -4.03 -25.72
CA VAL A 264 -6.02 -5.30 -26.50
C VAL A 264 -4.76 -5.50 -27.36
N SER A 265 -4.18 -4.42 -27.89
CA SER A 265 -2.93 -4.47 -28.66
C SER A 265 -1.69 -4.84 -27.85
N LYS A 266 -1.71 -4.71 -26.53
CA LYS A 266 -0.62 -5.17 -25.64
C LYS A 266 -0.82 -6.59 -25.13
N GLU A 267 -2.00 -7.14 -25.26
CA GLU A 267 -2.30 -8.54 -24.94
C GLU A 267 -2.00 -9.49 -26.11
N LEU A 268 -1.81 -8.93 -27.30
CA LEU A 268 -1.50 -9.68 -28.55
C LEU A 268 -0.01 -9.63 -28.93
N MET A 269 0.85 -8.94 -28.19
CA MET A 269 2.31 -8.91 -28.32
C MET A 269 2.98 -9.66 -27.16
#